data_c9f339175266318494b45dc5a61aaad5
#
_entry.id   c9f339175266318494b45dc5a61aaad5
#
_cell.length_a   1.000
_cell.length_b   1.000
_cell.length_c   1.000
_cell.angle_alpha   90.00
_cell.angle_beta   90.00
_cell.angle_gamma   90.00
#
_symmetry.space_group_name_H-M   'P 1'
#
loop_
_entity.id
_entity.type
_entity.pdbx_description
1 polymer ?
#
loop_
_entity_poly.entity_id
_entity_poly.type
_entity_poly.pdbx_seq_one_letter_code
_entity_poly.pdbx_strand_id
1 'polypeptide(L)'
;MNPRDEAKIKFFSDTLRSRLGDNLCQLILFGSRARGDWHEGSDYDFVVILRRKKPEMIDQVRDTEVDFLNRYDELSASLVYDEREWERRRHLPIGVNIEREGIRL
;
A
#
# COMPACT_ATOMS: atom_id res chain seq x y z
N MET A 1 -6.18 9.21 13.05
CA MET A 1 -6.37 9.28 11.58
C MET A 1 -7.73 9.89 11.29
N ASN A 2 -7.83 10.69 10.25
CA ASN A 2 -9.08 11.35 9.87
C ASN A 2 -10.09 10.30 9.35
N PRO A 3 -11.38 10.35 9.73
CA PRO A 3 -12.39 9.40 9.25
C PRO A 3 -12.49 9.27 7.72
N ARG A 4 -12.25 10.36 6.98
CA ARG A 4 -12.23 10.33 5.51
C ARG A 4 -11.08 9.48 4.99
N ASP A 5 -9.91 9.63 5.61
CA ASP A 5 -8.72 8.85 5.24
C ASP A 5 -8.90 7.39 5.59
N GLU A 6 -9.53 7.09 6.73
CA GLU A 6 -9.83 5.71 7.12
C GLU A 6 -10.73 5.02 6.11
N ALA A 7 -11.77 5.69 5.63
CA ALA A 7 -12.67 5.14 4.62
C ALA A 7 -11.95 4.86 3.30
N LYS A 8 -11.09 5.76 2.86
CA LYS A 8 -10.29 5.61 1.64
C LYS A 8 -9.28 4.47 1.76
N ILE A 9 -8.59 4.42 2.88
CA ILE A 9 -7.60 3.36 3.16
C ILE A 9 -8.30 2.00 3.24
N LYS A 10 -9.46 1.95 3.88
CA LYS A 10 -10.26 0.74 3.96
C LYS A 10 -10.70 0.26 2.57
N PHE A 11 -11.12 1.17 1.71
CA PHE A 11 -11.49 0.84 0.33
C PHE A 11 -10.32 0.18 -0.40
N PHE A 12 -9.12 0.79 -0.31
CA PHE A 12 -7.92 0.24 -0.95
C PHE A 12 -7.58 -1.14 -0.40
N SER A 13 -7.56 -1.27 0.91
CA SER A 13 -7.23 -2.51 1.60
C SER A 13 -8.24 -3.63 1.26
N ASP A 14 -9.53 -3.35 1.36
CA ASP A 14 -10.56 -4.35 1.12
C ASP A 14 -10.56 -4.79 -0.36
N THR A 15 -10.40 -3.86 -1.28
CA THR A 15 -10.35 -4.15 -2.71
C THR A 15 -9.13 -5.02 -3.04
N LEU A 16 -7.98 -4.65 -2.50
CA LEU A 16 -6.75 -5.39 -2.76
C LEU A 16 -6.81 -6.80 -2.17
N ARG A 17 -7.32 -6.93 -0.95
CA ARG A 17 -7.49 -8.25 -0.31
C ARG A 17 -8.45 -9.13 -1.08
N SER A 18 -9.52 -8.57 -1.59
CA SER A 18 -10.49 -9.31 -2.41
C SER A 18 -9.85 -9.84 -3.69
N ARG A 19 -9.00 -9.04 -4.33
CA ARG A 19 -8.37 -9.40 -5.61
C ARG A 19 -7.19 -10.36 -5.46
N LEU A 20 -6.39 -10.18 -4.42
CA LEU A 20 -5.16 -10.97 -4.22
C LEU A 20 -5.37 -12.20 -3.32
N GLY A 21 -6.37 -12.16 -2.45
CA GLY A 21 -6.64 -13.27 -1.54
C GLY A 21 -5.43 -13.63 -0.69
N ASP A 22 -5.14 -14.93 -0.60
CA ASP A 22 -4.04 -15.46 0.22
C ASP A 22 -2.65 -15.07 -0.30
N ASN A 23 -2.56 -14.56 -1.52
CA ASN A 23 -1.29 -14.08 -2.07
C ASN A 23 -0.82 -12.77 -1.43
N LEU A 24 -1.73 -12.01 -0.82
CA LEU A 24 -1.39 -10.80 -0.07
C LEU A 24 -0.91 -11.17 1.33
N CYS A 25 0.38 -11.01 1.58
CA CYS A 25 0.97 -11.30 2.89
C CYS A 25 0.86 -10.14 3.86
N GLN A 26 1.20 -8.94 3.39
CA GLN A 26 1.10 -7.72 4.18
C GLN A 26 0.76 -6.53 3.29
N LEU A 27 0.07 -5.57 3.89
CA LEU A 27 -0.19 -4.27 3.30
C LEU A 27 0.16 -3.21 4.34
N ILE A 28 1.00 -2.26 3.97
CA ILE A 28 1.49 -1.22 4.87
C ILE A 28 1.26 0.14 4.23
N LEU A 29 0.62 1.04 4.97
CA LEU A 29 0.56 2.46 4.60
C LEU A 29 1.80 3.14 5.18
N PHE A 30 2.55 3.88 4.37
CA PHE A 30 3.70 4.64 4.84
C PHE A 30 3.69 6.06 4.27
N GLY A 31 4.77 6.79 4.46
CA GLY A 31 4.87 8.16 3.96
C GLY A 31 4.05 9.16 4.76
N SER A 32 3.77 10.31 4.16
CA SER A 32 3.15 11.44 4.86
C SER A 32 1.75 11.12 5.39
N ARG A 33 0.97 10.28 4.69
CA ARG A 33 -0.37 9.89 5.14
C ARG A 33 -0.32 9.03 6.40
N ALA A 34 0.73 8.23 6.56
CA ALA A 34 0.93 7.43 7.78
C ALA A 34 1.46 8.28 8.92
N ARG A 35 2.39 9.20 8.65
CA ARG A 35 2.96 10.07 9.67
C ARG A 35 2.02 11.16 10.17
N GLY A 36 1.04 11.55 9.34
CA GLY A 36 0.12 12.62 9.66
C GLY A 36 0.58 14.02 9.25
N ASP A 37 1.73 14.14 8.57
CA ASP A 37 2.26 15.43 8.07
C ASP A 37 1.91 15.69 6.61
N TRP A 38 0.83 15.06 6.15
CA TRP A 38 0.35 15.21 4.79
C TRP A 38 -0.29 16.59 4.56
N HIS A 39 -0.31 16.99 3.31
CA HIS A 39 -1.04 18.16 2.85
C HIS A 39 -1.93 17.77 1.67
N GLU A 40 -2.81 18.66 1.25
CA GLU A 40 -3.66 18.41 0.09
C GLU A 40 -2.81 18.09 -1.13
N GLY A 41 -3.16 16.99 -1.83
CA GLY A 41 -2.40 16.51 -2.97
C GLY A 41 -1.31 15.50 -2.62
N SER A 42 -1.06 15.21 -1.34
CA SER A 42 -0.14 14.14 -0.96
C SER A 42 -0.67 12.78 -1.39
N ASP A 43 0.19 11.96 -1.98
CA ASP A 43 -0.17 10.60 -2.39
C ASP A 43 -0.35 9.69 -1.17
N TYR A 44 -1.13 8.63 -1.37
CA TYR A 44 -1.18 7.51 -0.43
C TYR A 44 -0.12 6.50 -0.86
N ASP A 45 0.84 6.26 0.00
CA ASP A 45 1.97 5.37 -0.28
C ASP A 45 1.78 4.04 0.43
N PHE A 46 1.78 2.95 -0.34
CA PHE A 46 1.60 1.61 0.20
C PHE A 46 2.80 0.73 -0.12
N VAL A 47 3.05 -0.23 0.77
CA VAL A 47 3.90 -1.40 0.48
C VAL A 47 2.98 -2.61 0.41
N VAL A 48 3.07 -3.32 -0.69
CA VAL A 48 2.31 -4.55 -0.94
C VAL A 48 3.31 -5.71 -0.95
N ILE A 49 3.16 -6.63 -0.03
CA ILE A 49 4.04 -7.80 0.08
C ILE A 49 3.24 -9.03 -0.32
N LEU A 50 3.72 -9.70 -1.36
CA LEU A 50 3.08 -10.85 -1.98
C LEU A 50 3.87 -12.13 -1.70
N ARG A 51 3.16 -13.26 -1.63
CA ARG A 51 3.82 -14.56 -1.60
C ARG A 51 4.53 -14.83 -2.91
N ARG A 52 3.86 -14.54 -4.03
CA ARG A 52 4.39 -14.71 -5.38
C ARG A 52 4.13 -13.45 -6.19
N LYS A 53 5.20 -12.90 -6.72
CA LYS A 53 5.15 -11.66 -7.51
C LYS A 53 5.02 -12.01 -9.00
N LYS A 54 3.81 -12.37 -9.41
CA LYS A 54 3.50 -12.67 -10.80
C LYS A 54 2.95 -11.43 -11.50
N PRO A 55 3.13 -11.30 -12.83
CA PRO A 55 2.62 -10.15 -13.59
C PRO A 55 1.13 -9.89 -13.35
N GLU A 56 0.28 -10.93 -13.33
CA GLU A 56 -1.16 -10.78 -13.09
C GLU A 56 -1.47 -10.24 -11.70
N MET A 57 -0.62 -10.51 -10.71
CA MET A 57 -0.79 -9.98 -9.36
C MET A 57 -0.43 -8.49 -9.30
N ILE A 58 0.62 -8.11 -10.00
CA ILE A 58 1.02 -6.70 -10.13
C ILE A 58 -0.10 -5.92 -10.84
N ASP A 59 -0.70 -6.50 -11.88
CA ASP A 59 -1.82 -5.89 -12.60
C ASP A 59 -2.99 -5.62 -11.64
N GLN A 60 -3.29 -6.55 -10.73
CA GLN A 60 -4.34 -6.35 -9.73
C GLN A 60 -4.03 -5.17 -8.79
N VAL A 61 -2.77 -4.99 -8.42
CA VAL A 61 -2.36 -3.84 -7.61
C VAL A 61 -2.58 -2.54 -8.40
N ARG A 62 -2.16 -2.50 -9.66
CA ARG A 62 -2.32 -1.30 -10.51
C ARG A 62 -3.78 -1.00 -10.78
N ASP A 63 -4.62 -2.00 -11.01
CA ASP A 63 -6.06 -1.83 -11.17
C ASP A 63 -6.69 -1.23 -9.90
N THR A 64 -6.21 -1.63 -8.73
CA THR A 64 -6.69 -1.09 -7.46
C THR A 64 -6.31 0.38 -7.31
N GLU A 65 -5.11 0.77 -7.74
CA GLU A 65 -4.70 2.17 -7.77
C GLU A 65 -5.58 3.00 -8.70
N VAL A 66 -5.94 2.45 -9.86
CA VAL A 66 -6.84 3.11 -10.81
C VAL A 66 -8.24 3.27 -10.20
N ASP A 67 -8.77 2.25 -9.58
CA ASP A 67 -10.09 2.31 -8.93
C ASP A 67 -10.11 3.33 -7.80
N PHE A 68 -9.03 3.42 -7.04
CA PHE A 68 -8.87 4.41 -5.98
C PHE A 68 -8.92 5.83 -6.55
N LEU A 69 -8.16 6.08 -7.63
CA LEU A 69 -8.15 7.37 -8.31
C LEU A 69 -9.55 7.72 -8.84
N ASN A 70 -10.23 6.78 -9.48
CA ASN A 70 -11.55 7.01 -10.04
C ASN A 70 -12.60 7.29 -8.97
N ARG A 71 -12.47 6.68 -7.81
CA ARG A 71 -13.44 6.85 -6.72
C ARG A 71 -13.22 8.11 -5.91
N TYR A 72 -11.97 8.46 -5.63
CA TYR A 72 -11.63 9.52 -4.68
C TYR A 72 -10.92 10.72 -5.30
N ASP A 73 -10.55 10.64 -6.57
CA ASP A 73 -9.76 11.66 -7.25
C ASP A 73 -8.43 11.95 -6.51
N GLU A 74 -7.84 10.91 -5.94
CA GLU A 74 -6.55 10.98 -5.23
C GLU A 74 -5.63 9.88 -5.72
N LEU A 75 -4.33 10.19 -5.72
CA LEU A 75 -3.31 9.26 -6.19
C LEU A 75 -2.87 8.33 -5.06
N SER A 76 -2.63 7.08 -5.43
CA SER A 76 -1.95 6.11 -4.60
C SER A 76 -0.79 5.52 -5.38
N ALA A 77 0.27 5.18 -4.66
CA ALA A 77 1.45 4.53 -5.22
C ALA A 77 1.79 3.31 -4.36
N SER A 78 2.15 2.22 -5.01
CA SER A 78 2.46 0.98 -4.29
C SER A 78 3.82 0.45 -4.69
N LEU A 79 4.66 0.21 -3.68
CA LEU A 79 5.88 -0.59 -3.84
C LEU A 79 5.47 -2.05 -3.65
N VAL A 80 5.75 -2.87 -4.66
CA VAL A 80 5.35 -4.28 -4.65
C VAL A 80 6.58 -5.15 -4.49
N TYR A 81 6.60 -5.94 -3.44
CA TYR A 81 7.68 -6.88 -3.15
C TYR A 81 7.11 -8.28 -2.92
N ASP A 82 7.88 -9.32 -3.25
CA ASP A 82 7.61 -10.64 -2.68
C ASP A 82 8.24 -10.73 -1.28
N GLU A 83 7.97 -11.84 -0.58
CA GLU A 83 8.48 -12.02 0.79
C GLU A 83 10.01 -11.99 0.86
N ARG A 84 10.69 -12.56 -0.14
CA ARG A 84 12.17 -12.59 -0.19
C ARG A 84 12.74 -11.20 -0.42
N GLU A 85 12.16 -10.47 -1.36
CA GLU A 85 12.57 -9.09 -1.64
C GLU A 85 12.38 -8.23 -0.39
N TRP A 86 11.23 -8.36 0.28
CA TRP A 86 10.95 -7.59 1.49
C TRP A 86 11.92 -7.93 2.61
N GLU A 87 12.26 -9.21 2.80
CA GLU A 87 13.22 -9.64 3.81
C GLU A 87 14.59 -8.97 3.64
N ARG A 88 15.00 -8.73 2.39
CA ARG A 88 16.23 -7.97 2.10
C ARG A 88 16.03 -6.46 2.27
N ARG A 89 14.90 -5.93 1.79
CA ARG A 89 14.65 -4.48 1.77
C ARG A 89 14.40 -3.91 3.15
N ARG A 90 13.82 -4.68 4.06
CA ARG A 90 13.49 -4.20 5.40
C ARG A 90 14.71 -3.78 6.22
N HIS A 91 15.89 -4.24 5.86
CA HIS A 91 17.16 -3.89 6.52
C HIS A 91 17.84 -2.68 5.90
N LEU A 92 17.38 -2.21 4.76
CA LEU A 92 17.88 -1.00 4.10
C LEU A 92 17.17 0.24 4.68
N PRO A 93 17.74 1.45 4.51
CA PRO A 93 17.16 2.66 5.08
C PRO A 93 15.66 2.85 4.78
N ILE A 94 15.23 2.60 3.55
CA ILE A 94 13.82 2.74 3.19
C ILE A 94 12.94 1.72 3.94
N GLY A 95 13.39 0.48 4.04
CA GLY A 95 12.63 -0.57 4.75
C GLY A 95 12.55 -0.31 6.24
N VAL A 96 13.65 0.15 6.85
CA VAL A 96 13.67 0.52 8.27
C VAL A 96 12.68 1.65 8.54
N ASN A 97 12.64 2.67 7.68
CA ASN A 97 11.71 3.79 7.82
C ASN A 97 10.26 3.34 7.64
N ILE A 98 9.99 2.48 6.68
CA ILE A 98 8.66 1.93 6.45
C ILE A 98 8.16 1.15 7.68
N GLU A 99 8.99 0.28 8.24
CA GLU A 99 8.60 -0.48 9.43
C GLU A 99 8.38 0.40 10.66
N ARG A 100 9.19 1.45 10.81
CA ARG A 100 9.07 2.36 11.95
C ARG A 100 7.86 3.27 11.86
N GLU A 101 7.57 3.82 10.68
CA GLU A 101 6.53 4.82 10.47
C GLU A 101 5.24 4.25 9.91
N GLY A 102 5.30 3.07 9.30
CA GLY A 102 4.19 2.48 8.57
C GLY A 102 3.09 1.96 9.48
N ILE A 103 1.89 1.94 8.92
CA ILE A 103 0.70 1.39 9.55
C ILE A 103 0.33 0.12 8.81
N ARG A 104 0.33 -0.99 9.52
CA ARG A 104 -0.12 -2.28 8.95
C ARG A 104 -1.63 -2.30 8.83
N LEU A 105 -2.11 -2.71 7.67
CA LEU A 105 -3.53 -2.72 7.34
C LEU A 105 -4.11 -4.13 7.29
#